data_17a83fa0d716551c0ae9b245bc2f6008
#
_entry.id   17a83fa0d716551c0ae9b245bc2f6008
#
_cell.length_a   1.000
_cell.length_b   1.000
_cell.length_c   1.000
_cell.angle_alpha   90.00
_cell.angle_beta   90.00
_cell.angle_gamma   90.00
#
_symmetry.space_group_name_H-M   'P 1'
#
loop_
_entity.id
_entity.type
_entity.pdbx_description
1 polymer ?
#
loop_
_entity_poly.entity_id
_entity_poly.type
_entity_poly.pdbx_seq_one_letter_code
_entity_poly.pdbx_strand_id
1 'polypeptide(L)'
;MNSKIKKTALITGSSRGIGLAIARQLGLDGFKVVMVATGSREKNAAAVESLEKLGIEVGYIQADISKTEDRHRIVREAVELFGRIDVLVNNAGVAPNERADLLDMSEESFDRVVGINTKGNMFLTQAVVKQILKQNPIEQRRGVIVNVSSCSSVVSSTNRGEYCVSKAGISMLSTLYADRLAGEGILVHEVRPGVIDTDMTSTVHEKYDRLIEQGVFPIARWGKPEDVANAVSALVSDKFLYTTGDYVDVDGGFHIKRL
;
A
#
# COMPACT_ATOMS: atom_id res chain seq x y z
N MET A 1 5.08 20.82 29.15
CA MET A 1 4.39 20.56 27.86
C MET A 1 4.56 19.07 27.57
N ASN A 2 3.51 18.26 27.67
CA ASN A 2 3.57 16.86 27.26
C ASN A 2 3.71 16.85 25.74
N SER A 3 4.91 16.57 25.22
CA SER A 3 5.08 16.34 23.79
C SER A 3 4.25 15.10 23.42
N LYS A 4 3.18 15.29 22.64
CA LYS A 4 2.45 14.14 22.09
C LYS A 4 3.43 13.24 21.37
N ILE A 5 3.41 11.95 21.68
CA ILE A 5 4.25 10.96 20.99
C ILE A 5 3.87 11.00 19.50
N LYS A 6 4.84 11.28 18.62
CA LYS A 6 4.62 11.27 17.17
C LYS A 6 4.51 9.83 16.69
N LYS A 7 3.40 9.49 16.02
CA LYS A 7 3.16 8.16 15.42
C LYS A 7 4.09 7.94 14.22
N THR A 8 4.46 6.70 13.96
CA THR A 8 5.34 6.31 12.85
C THR A 8 4.57 5.48 11.82
N ALA A 9 4.63 5.90 10.56
CA ALA A 9 4.08 5.17 9.41
C ALA A 9 5.20 4.52 8.60
N LEU A 10 5.10 3.22 8.37
CA LEU A 10 5.97 2.43 7.51
C LEU A 10 5.25 2.16 6.20
N ILE A 11 5.81 2.61 5.07
CA ILE A 11 5.20 2.51 3.74
C ILE A 11 6.12 1.74 2.81
N THR A 12 5.64 0.62 2.24
CA THR A 12 6.39 -0.17 1.27
C THR A 12 6.15 0.33 -0.16
N GLY A 13 7.18 0.23 -1.03
CA GLY A 13 7.10 0.71 -2.41
C GLY A 13 6.92 2.23 -2.49
N SER A 14 7.54 2.97 -1.58
CA SER A 14 7.29 4.39 -1.35
C SER A 14 8.26 5.35 -2.07
N SER A 15 9.10 4.85 -2.98
CA SER A 15 10.05 5.72 -3.72
C SER A 15 9.42 6.49 -4.89
N ARG A 16 8.21 6.14 -5.32
CA ARG A 16 7.48 6.78 -6.43
C ARG A 16 5.98 6.49 -6.39
N GLY A 17 5.23 7.11 -7.30
CA GLY A 17 3.82 6.85 -7.55
C GLY A 17 2.95 6.91 -6.29
N ILE A 18 2.02 5.97 -6.15
CA ILE A 18 1.07 5.90 -5.02
C ILE A 18 1.78 5.87 -3.67
N GLY A 19 2.83 5.05 -3.53
CA GLY A 19 3.54 4.92 -2.26
C GLY A 19 4.24 6.21 -1.82
N LEU A 20 4.81 6.98 -2.74
CA LEU A 20 5.40 8.29 -2.43
C LEU A 20 4.33 9.32 -2.05
N ALA A 21 3.20 9.34 -2.76
CA ALA A 21 2.08 10.22 -2.42
C ALA A 21 1.53 9.89 -1.01
N ILE A 22 1.40 8.61 -0.67
CA ILE A 22 0.99 8.18 0.68
C ILE A 22 2.03 8.63 1.73
N ALA A 23 3.31 8.41 1.46
CA ALA A 23 4.39 8.83 2.37
C ALA A 23 4.35 10.35 2.62
N ARG A 24 4.16 11.14 1.56
CA ARG A 24 4.01 12.59 1.63
C ARG A 24 2.78 13.00 2.45
N GLN A 25 1.61 12.42 2.16
CA GLN A 25 0.37 12.77 2.84
C GLN A 25 0.42 12.44 4.33
N LEU A 26 0.85 11.22 4.70
CA LEU A 26 0.96 10.85 6.10
C LEU A 26 2.00 11.69 6.85
N GLY A 27 3.10 12.08 6.18
CA GLY A 27 4.05 13.03 6.75
C GLY A 27 3.43 14.39 7.04
N LEU A 28 2.62 14.94 6.13
CA LEU A 28 1.86 16.17 6.33
C LEU A 28 0.80 16.06 7.44
N ASP A 29 0.25 14.86 7.63
CA ASP A 29 -0.67 14.54 8.74
C ASP A 29 0.05 14.42 10.10
N GLY A 30 1.38 14.60 10.12
CA GLY A 30 2.20 14.63 11.34
C GLY A 30 2.86 13.30 11.72
N PHE A 31 2.83 12.29 10.87
CA PHE A 31 3.57 11.04 11.11
C PHE A 31 5.06 11.22 10.82
N LYS A 32 5.91 10.48 11.55
CA LYS A 32 7.24 10.12 11.08
C LYS A 32 7.09 9.06 9.99
N VAL A 33 7.86 9.16 8.92
CA VAL A 33 7.70 8.31 7.74
C VAL A 33 8.91 7.40 7.55
N VAL A 34 8.70 6.09 7.50
CA VAL A 34 9.70 5.11 7.07
C VAL A 34 9.38 4.70 5.65
N MET A 35 10.21 5.13 4.72
CA MET A 35 10.13 4.74 3.31
C MET A 35 10.86 3.41 3.11
N VAL A 36 10.21 2.45 2.41
CA VAL A 36 10.84 1.17 2.04
C VAL A 36 10.77 0.98 0.53
N ALA A 37 11.90 0.73 -0.11
CA ALA A 37 11.97 0.41 -1.53
C ALA A 37 13.20 -0.45 -1.85
N THR A 38 13.22 -1.09 -3.03
CA THR A 38 14.32 -1.98 -3.46
C THR A 38 15.57 -1.22 -3.93
N GLY A 39 15.41 0.02 -4.42
CA GLY A 39 16.53 0.88 -4.80
C GLY A 39 17.28 1.44 -3.59
N SER A 40 18.55 1.79 -3.76
CA SER A 40 19.30 2.44 -2.69
C SER A 40 18.78 3.86 -2.39
N ARG A 41 19.16 4.41 -1.21
CA ARG A 41 18.79 5.78 -0.82
C ARG A 41 19.29 6.81 -1.84
N GLU A 42 20.50 6.63 -2.37
CA GLU A 42 21.11 7.53 -3.34
C GLU A 42 20.29 7.55 -4.66
N LYS A 43 19.83 6.39 -5.12
CA LYS A 43 18.96 6.30 -6.31
C LYS A 43 17.60 6.95 -6.11
N ASN A 44 17.14 7.02 -4.87
CA ASN A 44 15.84 7.58 -4.51
C ASN A 44 15.97 8.90 -3.72
N ALA A 45 17.15 9.56 -3.78
CA ALA A 45 17.43 10.77 -3.03
C ALA A 45 16.41 11.88 -3.28
N ALA A 46 16.02 12.10 -4.54
CA ALA A 46 15.02 13.11 -4.90
C ALA A 46 13.66 12.88 -4.20
N ALA A 47 13.24 11.62 -4.07
CA ALA A 47 11.99 11.28 -3.37
C ALA A 47 12.10 11.58 -1.87
N VAL A 48 13.20 11.17 -1.23
CA VAL A 48 13.46 11.44 0.19
C VAL A 48 13.52 12.95 0.47
N GLU A 49 14.34 13.67 -0.30
CA GLU A 49 14.48 15.12 -0.17
C GLU A 49 13.18 15.88 -0.38
N SER A 50 12.30 15.39 -1.26
CA SER A 50 10.99 16.01 -1.49
C SER A 50 10.11 16.03 -0.24
N LEU A 51 10.23 15.00 0.61
CA LEU A 51 9.54 14.94 1.90
C LEU A 51 10.28 15.76 2.97
N GLU A 52 11.60 15.66 3.03
CA GLU A 52 12.43 16.41 3.99
C GLU A 52 12.24 17.93 3.82
N LYS A 53 12.13 18.43 2.57
CA LYS A 53 11.83 19.84 2.26
C LYS A 53 10.48 20.32 2.78
N LEU A 54 9.55 19.41 3.04
CA LEU A 54 8.26 19.69 3.69
C LEU A 54 8.32 19.63 5.23
N GLY A 55 9.50 19.41 5.81
CA GLY A 55 9.68 19.29 7.25
C GLY A 55 9.26 17.93 7.80
N ILE A 56 9.10 16.91 6.95
CA ILE A 56 8.73 15.57 7.35
C ILE A 56 9.96 14.82 7.86
N GLU A 57 9.84 14.14 9.01
CA GLU A 57 10.88 13.26 9.52
C GLU A 57 10.86 11.94 8.73
N VAL A 58 11.89 11.71 7.91
CA VAL A 58 11.97 10.59 6.97
C VAL A 58 13.12 9.65 7.33
N GLY A 59 12.78 8.36 7.48
CA GLY A 59 13.74 7.26 7.44
C GLY A 59 13.63 6.51 6.11
N TYR A 60 14.72 5.98 5.60
CA TYR A 60 14.74 5.20 4.37
C TYR A 60 15.41 3.85 4.58
N ILE A 61 14.73 2.77 4.17
CA ILE A 61 15.24 1.39 4.28
C ILE A 61 15.22 0.78 2.88
N GLN A 62 16.40 0.43 2.37
CA GLN A 62 16.49 -0.35 1.14
C GLN A 62 16.16 -1.81 1.44
N ALA A 63 15.06 -2.35 0.90
CA ALA A 63 14.67 -3.73 1.16
C ALA A 63 13.74 -4.28 0.06
N ASP A 64 13.81 -5.60 -0.12
CA ASP A 64 12.92 -6.40 -0.95
C ASP A 64 12.00 -7.25 -0.07
N ILE A 65 10.72 -6.93 -0.05
CA ILE A 65 9.73 -7.64 0.79
C ILE A 65 9.53 -9.11 0.41
N SER A 66 9.99 -9.55 -0.76
CA SER A 66 9.98 -10.97 -1.13
C SER A 66 10.96 -11.80 -0.29
N LYS A 67 12.01 -11.16 0.26
CA LYS A 67 13.07 -11.79 1.05
C LYS A 67 12.74 -11.80 2.55
N THR A 68 12.89 -12.94 3.18
CA THR A 68 12.57 -13.12 4.61
C THR A 68 13.46 -12.24 5.51
N GLU A 69 14.75 -12.20 5.23
CA GLU A 69 15.74 -11.44 5.98
C GLU A 69 15.43 -9.95 5.92
N ASP A 70 15.04 -9.45 4.74
CA ASP A 70 14.69 -8.05 4.55
C ASP A 70 13.43 -7.68 5.32
N ARG A 71 12.39 -8.53 5.38
CA ARG A 71 11.19 -8.26 6.17
C ARG A 71 11.49 -8.10 7.67
N HIS A 72 12.37 -8.93 8.21
CA HIS A 72 12.81 -8.78 9.62
C HIS A 72 13.67 -7.54 9.82
N ARG A 73 14.54 -7.23 8.86
CA ARG A 73 15.40 -6.05 8.89
C ARG A 73 14.59 -4.76 8.82
N ILE A 74 13.56 -4.68 7.96
CA ILE A 74 12.64 -3.54 7.88
C ILE A 74 12.08 -3.19 9.27
N VAL A 75 11.56 -4.19 10.00
CA VAL A 75 10.97 -3.95 11.32
C VAL A 75 12.01 -3.47 12.32
N ARG A 76 13.17 -4.12 12.37
CA ARG A 76 14.26 -3.75 13.28
C ARG A 76 14.73 -2.31 13.02
N GLU A 77 15.08 -1.98 11.77
CA GLU A 77 15.59 -0.66 11.41
C GLU A 77 14.54 0.44 11.58
N ALA A 78 13.26 0.17 11.30
CA ALA A 78 12.19 1.14 11.55
C ALA A 78 12.06 1.49 13.04
N VAL A 79 12.22 0.49 13.93
CA VAL A 79 12.23 0.71 15.38
C VAL A 79 13.49 1.42 15.83
N GLU A 80 14.65 1.10 15.28
CA GLU A 80 15.91 1.80 15.55
C GLU A 80 15.82 3.28 15.16
N LEU A 81 15.19 3.60 14.03
CA LEU A 81 15.01 4.97 13.56
C LEU A 81 14.07 5.81 14.43
N PHE A 82 12.93 5.27 14.81
CA PHE A 82 11.82 6.06 15.37
C PHE A 82 11.19 5.50 16.65
N GLY A 83 11.67 4.36 17.14
CA GLY A 83 11.27 3.76 18.41
C GLY A 83 9.99 2.93 18.34
N ARG A 84 9.17 3.09 17.28
CA ARG A 84 7.87 2.44 17.15
C ARG A 84 7.38 2.38 15.71
N ILE A 85 6.38 1.52 15.47
CA ILE A 85 5.57 1.47 14.23
C ILE A 85 4.11 1.51 14.62
N ASP A 86 3.35 2.47 14.10
CA ASP A 86 1.92 2.64 14.41
C ASP A 86 1.03 2.38 13.19
N VAL A 87 1.57 2.62 12.00
CA VAL A 87 0.87 2.40 10.74
C VAL A 87 1.77 1.58 9.81
N LEU A 88 1.21 0.53 9.23
CA LEU A 88 1.80 -0.17 8.10
C LEU A 88 0.96 0.06 6.85
N VAL A 89 1.58 0.56 5.78
CA VAL A 89 0.96 0.62 4.46
C VAL A 89 1.66 -0.37 3.53
N ASN A 90 0.98 -1.48 3.25
CA ASN A 90 1.40 -2.48 2.29
C ASN A 90 1.04 -2.01 0.88
N ASN A 91 1.92 -1.22 0.27
CA ASN A 91 1.73 -0.69 -1.07
C ASN A 91 2.67 -1.35 -2.10
N ALA A 92 3.81 -1.90 -1.68
CA ALA A 92 4.73 -2.56 -2.61
C ALA A 92 4.03 -3.67 -3.39
N GLY A 93 4.21 -3.64 -4.69
CA GLY A 93 3.67 -4.65 -5.61
C GLY A 93 4.20 -4.45 -7.02
N VAL A 94 4.12 -5.51 -7.80
CA VAL A 94 4.59 -5.56 -9.19
C VAL A 94 3.49 -6.09 -10.10
N ALA A 95 3.49 -5.63 -11.35
CA ALA A 95 2.79 -6.28 -12.45
C ALA A 95 3.67 -7.39 -13.06
N PRO A 96 3.14 -8.30 -13.89
CA PRO A 96 3.97 -9.18 -14.68
C PRO A 96 4.93 -8.38 -15.57
N ASN A 97 6.11 -8.93 -15.83
CA ASN A 97 7.08 -8.29 -16.73
C ASN A 97 6.53 -8.23 -18.15
N GLU A 98 5.90 -9.32 -18.56
CA GLU A 98 5.21 -9.43 -19.84
C GLU A 98 3.76 -9.82 -19.59
N ARG A 99 2.84 -9.21 -20.33
CA ARG A 99 1.42 -9.58 -20.28
C ARG A 99 1.20 -10.74 -21.22
N ALA A 100 0.77 -11.87 -20.71
CA ALA A 100 0.46 -13.08 -21.45
C ALA A 100 -1.02 -13.46 -21.26
N ASP A 101 -1.61 -14.14 -22.22
CA ASP A 101 -2.91 -14.78 -22.02
C ASP A 101 -2.84 -15.76 -20.85
N LEU A 102 -3.96 -15.98 -20.17
CA LEU A 102 -4.03 -16.87 -19.01
C LEU A 102 -3.55 -18.29 -19.33
N LEU A 103 -3.69 -18.75 -20.57
CA LEU A 103 -3.25 -20.08 -21.02
C LEU A 103 -1.74 -20.15 -21.32
N ASP A 104 -1.10 -18.99 -21.52
CA ASP A 104 0.33 -18.88 -21.86
C ASP A 104 1.17 -18.31 -20.69
N MET A 105 0.54 -17.97 -19.58
CA MET A 105 1.22 -17.45 -18.39
C MET A 105 2.17 -18.50 -17.80
N SER A 106 3.44 -18.12 -17.56
CA SER A 106 4.41 -19.02 -16.96
C SER A 106 4.28 -19.11 -15.43
N GLU A 107 4.62 -20.27 -14.86
CA GLU A 107 4.69 -20.45 -13.41
C GLU A 107 5.68 -19.49 -12.75
N GLU A 108 6.79 -19.16 -13.45
CA GLU A 108 7.79 -18.19 -12.96
C GLU A 108 7.21 -16.79 -12.80
N SER A 109 6.38 -16.32 -13.77
CA SER A 109 5.67 -15.06 -13.67
C SER A 109 4.70 -15.07 -12.50
N PHE A 110 3.95 -16.16 -12.35
CA PHE A 110 3.02 -16.37 -11.24
C PHE A 110 3.74 -16.32 -9.89
N ASP A 111 4.79 -17.11 -9.72
CA ASP A 111 5.56 -17.20 -8.48
C ASP A 111 6.18 -15.84 -8.09
N ARG A 112 6.72 -15.12 -9.08
CA ARG A 112 7.27 -13.79 -8.86
C ARG A 112 6.19 -12.81 -8.38
N VAL A 113 5.07 -12.72 -9.08
CA VAL A 113 4.02 -11.73 -8.79
C VAL A 113 3.32 -12.04 -7.47
N VAL A 114 2.91 -13.30 -7.26
CA VAL A 114 2.26 -13.74 -6.00
C VAL A 114 3.25 -13.70 -4.84
N GLY A 115 4.51 -14.09 -5.10
CA GLY A 115 5.59 -14.06 -4.13
C GLY A 115 5.84 -12.66 -3.55
N ILE A 116 5.86 -11.64 -4.41
CA ILE A 116 6.03 -10.25 -3.98
C ILE A 116 4.72 -9.70 -3.41
N ASN A 117 3.64 -9.72 -4.21
CA ASN A 117 2.42 -8.99 -3.89
C ASN A 117 1.66 -9.57 -2.69
N THR A 118 1.58 -10.90 -2.60
CA THR A 118 0.77 -11.57 -1.58
C THR A 118 1.64 -12.09 -0.44
N LYS A 119 2.58 -13.00 -0.73
CA LYS A 119 3.45 -13.61 0.28
C LYS A 119 4.32 -12.58 0.99
N GLY A 120 4.93 -11.65 0.24
CA GLY A 120 5.75 -10.58 0.81
C GLY A 120 4.99 -9.73 1.81
N ASN A 121 3.80 -9.26 1.42
CA ASN A 121 2.94 -8.44 2.28
C ASN A 121 2.40 -9.23 3.48
N MET A 122 2.00 -10.49 3.30
CA MET A 122 1.53 -11.34 4.41
C MET A 122 2.57 -11.44 5.53
N PHE A 123 3.80 -11.81 5.18
CA PHE A 123 4.84 -12.05 6.19
C PHE A 123 5.49 -10.78 6.72
N LEU A 124 5.49 -9.69 5.95
CA LEU A 124 5.85 -8.38 6.50
C LEU A 124 4.81 -7.91 7.52
N THR A 125 3.53 -8.03 7.20
CA THR A 125 2.44 -7.72 8.15
C THR A 125 2.60 -8.53 9.42
N GLN A 126 2.87 -9.83 9.32
CA GLN A 126 3.10 -10.68 10.51
C GLN A 126 4.25 -10.14 11.37
N ALA A 127 5.37 -9.75 10.76
CA ALA A 127 6.53 -9.24 11.49
C ALA A 127 6.23 -7.88 12.15
N VAL A 128 5.57 -6.98 11.44
CA VAL A 128 5.17 -5.65 11.95
C VAL A 128 4.15 -5.80 13.09
N VAL A 129 3.14 -6.66 12.94
CA VAL A 129 2.13 -6.92 13.99
C VAL A 129 2.79 -7.42 15.27
N LYS A 130 3.73 -8.38 15.18
CA LYS A 130 4.48 -8.86 16.35
C LYS A 130 5.24 -7.73 17.06
N GLN A 131 5.68 -6.71 16.34
CA GLN A 131 6.30 -5.51 16.91
C GLN A 131 5.26 -4.58 17.52
N ILE A 132 4.16 -4.28 16.83
CA ILE A 132 3.08 -3.42 17.35
C ILE A 132 2.51 -3.97 18.63
N LEU A 133 2.33 -5.29 18.76
CA LEU A 133 1.82 -5.94 19.98
C LEU A 133 2.72 -5.75 21.22
N LYS A 134 4.00 -5.47 21.04
CA LYS A 134 4.95 -5.16 22.12
C LYS A 134 4.88 -3.70 22.58
N GLN A 135 4.21 -2.84 21.82
CA GLN A 135 4.14 -1.40 22.06
C GLN A 135 2.92 -1.04 22.89
N ASN A 136 3.04 -0.01 23.71
CA ASN A 136 1.88 0.57 24.37
C ASN A 136 0.99 1.28 23.34
N PRO A 137 -0.35 1.12 23.44
CA PRO A 137 -1.27 1.86 22.59
C PRO A 137 -1.06 3.37 22.72
N ILE A 138 -1.31 4.10 21.64
CA ILE A 138 -1.47 5.56 21.68
C ILE A 138 -2.95 5.84 21.51
N GLU A 139 -3.54 6.55 22.49
CA GLU A 139 -4.97 6.88 22.50
C GLU A 139 -5.85 5.60 22.49
N GLN A 140 -6.76 5.44 21.53
CA GLN A 140 -7.78 4.39 21.55
C GLN A 140 -7.39 3.13 20.75
N ARG A 141 -6.22 3.12 20.07
CA ARG A 141 -5.80 1.99 19.26
C ARG A 141 -4.31 1.72 19.36
N ARG A 142 -3.93 0.49 19.05
CA ARG A 142 -2.54 0.04 19.03
C ARG A 142 -1.86 0.30 17.69
N GLY A 143 -2.60 0.19 16.60
CA GLY A 143 -2.07 0.44 15.26
C GLY A 143 -3.11 0.33 14.15
N VAL A 144 -2.67 0.65 12.93
CA VAL A 144 -3.48 0.52 11.71
C VAL A 144 -2.65 -0.13 10.60
N ILE A 145 -3.27 -1.03 9.86
CA ILE A 145 -2.70 -1.64 8.65
C ILE A 145 -3.59 -1.23 7.48
N VAL A 146 -2.98 -0.71 6.41
CA VAL A 146 -3.69 -0.43 5.16
C VAL A 146 -3.03 -1.24 4.05
N ASN A 147 -3.82 -2.07 3.40
CA ASN A 147 -3.38 -2.85 2.25
C ASN A 147 -3.83 -2.17 0.95
N VAL A 148 -2.89 -1.85 0.07
CA VAL A 148 -3.17 -1.31 -1.26
C VAL A 148 -3.28 -2.48 -2.24
N SER A 149 -4.52 -2.88 -2.52
CA SER A 149 -4.81 -3.94 -3.48
C SER A 149 -5.01 -3.39 -4.90
N SER A 150 -6.16 -3.54 -5.49
CA SER A 150 -6.55 -3.02 -6.82
C SER A 150 -8.00 -3.36 -7.11
N CYS A 151 -8.66 -2.64 -8.03
CA CYS A 151 -9.89 -3.11 -8.67
C CYS A 151 -9.73 -4.52 -9.27
N SER A 152 -8.52 -4.91 -9.66
CA SER A 152 -8.20 -6.27 -10.14
C SER A 152 -8.35 -7.38 -9.11
N SER A 153 -8.63 -7.06 -7.85
CA SER A 153 -9.02 -8.07 -6.84
C SER A 153 -10.39 -8.68 -7.11
N VAL A 154 -11.25 -7.99 -7.87
CA VAL A 154 -12.62 -8.41 -8.20
C VAL A 154 -12.95 -8.27 -9.69
N VAL A 155 -12.13 -7.56 -10.47
CA VAL A 155 -12.31 -7.36 -11.92
C VAL A 155 -11.31 -8.23 -12.69
N SER A 156 -11.82 -9.00 -13.64
CA SER A 156 -11.02 -9.90 -14.47
C SER A 156 -10.14 -9.16 -15.47
N SER A 157 -8.91 -9.64 -15.63
CA SER A 157 -8.00 -9.24 -16.71
C SER A 157 -7.17 -10.46 -17.13
N THR A 158 -7.63 -11.17 -18.16
CA THR A 158 -7.10 -12.46 -18.62
C THR A 158 -5.64 -12.41 -19.07
N ASN A 159 -5.13 -11.23 -19.44
CA ASN A 159 -3.74 -11.03 -19.86
C ASN A 159 -2.79 -10.63 -18.73
N ARG A 160 -3.19 -10.82 -17.47
CA ARG A 160 -2.39 -10.64 -16.24
C ARG A 160 -3.03 -11.39 -15.07
N GLY A 161 -3.34 -12.65 -15.29
CA GLY A 161 -4.06 -13.50 -14.32
C GLY A 161 -3.37 -13.56 -12.97
N GLU A 162 -2.04 -13.71 -12.93
CA GLU A 162 -1.24 -13.72 -11.72
C GLU A 162 -1.37 -12.45 -10.87
N TYR A 163 -1.51 -11.29 -11.55
CA TYR A 163 -1.75 -10.03 -10.86
C TYR A 163 -3.14 -10.01 -10.20
N CYS A 164 -4.17 -10.45 -10.92
CA CYS A 164 -5.53 -10.54 -10.38
C CYS A 164 -5.58 -11.48 -9.17
N VAL A 165 -4.99 -12.67 -9.28
CA VAL A 165 -4.88 -13.63 -8.17
C VAL A 165 -4.13 -13.02 -6.98
N SER A 166 -3.02 -12.34 -7.24
CA SER A 166 -2.25 -11.70 -6.17
C SER A 166 -3.04 -10.62 -5.44
N LYS A 167 -3.82 -9.81 -6.16
CA LYS A 167 -4.63 -8.74 -5.57
C LYS A 167 -5.87 -9.27 -4.85
N ALA A 168 -6.49 -10.33 -5.34
CA ALA A 168 -7.54 -11.06 -4.62
C ALA A 168 -6.98 -11.66 -3.31
N GLY A 169 -5.75 -12.19 -3.35
CA GLY A 169 -5.03 -12.64 -2.16
C GLY A 169 -4.84 -11.53 -1.11
N ILE A 170 -4.50 -10.30 -1.52
CA ILE A 170 -4.39 -9.15 -0.61
C ILE A 170 -5.74 -8.83 0.03
N SER A 171 -6.85 -8.89 -0.72
CA SER A 171 -8.18 -8.67 -0.14
C SER A 171 -8.51 -9.70 0.93
N MET A 172 -8.20 -10.99 0.70
CA MET A 172 -8.39 -12.02 1.72
C MET A 172 -7.46 -11.81 2.92
N LEU A 173 -6.20 -11.37 2.72
CA LEU A 173 -5.31 -11.04 3.83
C LEU A 173 -5.86 -9.89 4.68
N SER A 174 -6.49 -8.89 4.07
CA SER A 174 -7.13 -7.79 4.79
C SER A 174 -8.24 -8.32 5.71
N THR A 175 -9.10 -9.20 5.22
CA THR A 175 -10.15 -9.85 6.01
C THR A 175 -9.58 -10.68 7.16
N LEU A 176 -8.60 -11.55 6.89
CA LEU A 176 -8.00 -12.42 7.89
C LEU A 176 -7.31 -11.65 9.02
N TYR A 177 -6.53 -10.63 8.66
CA TYR A 177 -5.86 -9.81 9.67
C TYR A 177 -6.84 -8.92 10.43
N ALA A 178 -7.90 -8.40 9.79
CA ALA A 178 -8.93 -7.63 10.47
C ALA A 178 -9.62 -8.46 11.56
N ASP A 179 -10.09 -9.66 11.22
CA ASP A 179 -10.73 -10.59 12.15
C ASP A 179 -9.78 -10.92 13.30
N ARG A 180 -8.54 -11.32 12.99
CA ARG A 180 -7.55 -11.73 14.01
C ARG A 180 -7.13 -10.60 14.95
N LEU A 181 -7.07 -9.36 14.48
CA LEU A 181 -6.41 -8.26 15.18
C LEU A 181 -7.35 -7.24 15.81
N ALA A 182 -8.66 -7.30 15.53
CA ALA A 182 -9.64 -6.38 16.07
C ALA A 182 -9.61 -6.34 17.61
N GLY A 183 -9.58 -7.50 18.26
CA GLY A 183 -9.49 -7.61 19.73
C GLY A 183 -8.18 -7.10 20.34
N GLU A 184 -7.14 -6.92 19.53
CA GLU A 184 -5.84 -6.37 19.92
C GLU A 184 -5.76 -4.85 19.76
N GLY A 185 -6.83 -4.21 19.26
CA GLY A 185 -6.86 -2.78 18.98
C GLY A 185 -6.03 -2.38 17.74
N ILE A 186 -5.85 -3.28 16.78
CA ILE A 186 -5.22 -3.01 15.49
C ILE A 186 -6.29 -3.11 14.40
N LEU A 187 -6.51 -2.00 13.71
CA LEU A 187 -7.48 -1.92 12.61
C LEU A 187 -6.81 -2.27 11.28
N VAL A 188 -7.54 -2.94 10.40
CA VAL A 188 -7.04 -3.33 9.08
C VAL A 188 -8.04 -2.88 8.02
N HIS A 189 -7.55 -2.14 7.04
CA HIS A 189 -8.32 -1.59 5.94
C HIS A 189 -7.71 -1.97 4.60
N GLU A 190 -8.51 -1.94 3.56
CA GLU A 190 -8.06 -2.14 2.18
C GLU A 190 -8.42 -0.91 1.34
N VAL A 191 -7.50 -0.49 0.48
CA VAL A 191 -7.78 0.49 -0.58
C VAL A 191 -7.60 -0.22 -1.92
N ARG A 192 -8.59 -0.07 -2.81
CA ARG A 192 -8.62 -0.66 -4.14
C ARG A 192 -8.48 0.42 -5.21
N PRO A 193 -7.27 0.79 -5.62
CA PRO A 193 -7.10 1.73 -6.71
C PRO A 193 -7.61 1.17 -8.03
N GLY A 194 -8.22 2.03 -8.83
CA GLY A 194 -8.55 1.76 -10.23
C GLY A 194 -7.36 2.10 -11.14
N VAL A 195 -7.62 2.90 -12.15
CA VAL A 195 -6.63 3.36 -13.11
C VAL A 195 -6.01 4.67 -12.61
N ILE A 196 -4.82 4.57 -12.05
CA ILE A 196 -4.07 5.71 -11.48
C ILE A 196 -2.89 6.04 -12.40
N ASP A 197 -2.70 7.33 -12.67
CA ASP A 197 -1.60 7.84 -13.49
C ASP A 197 -0.27 7.70 -12.73
N THR A 198 0.53 6.72 -13.15
CA THR A 198 1.83 6.38 -12.58
C THR A 198 2.72 5.77 -13.66
N ASP A 199 4.02 5.63 -13.39
CA ASP A 199 4.94 4.92 -14.29
C ASP A 199 4.47 3.49 -14.64
N MET A 200 3.77 2.82 -13.72
CA MET A 200 3.25 1.47 -13.94
C MET A 200 2.17 1.41 -15.03
N THR A 201 1.47 2.51 -15.26
CA THR A 201 0.37 2.62 -16.24
C THR A 201 0.79 3.31 -17.53
N SER A 202 2.03 3.80 -17.64
CA SER A 202 2.51 4.56 -18.81
C SER A 202 2.34 3.83 -20.14
N THR A 203 2.54 2.51 -20.16
CA THR A 203 2.42 1.70 -21.39
C THR A 203 0.98 1.45 -21.86
N VAL A 204 -0.02 1.84 -21.06
CA VAL A 204 -1.45 1.57 -21.35
C VAL A 204 -2.27 2.87 -21.38
N HIS A 205 -1.63 4.03 -21.43
CA HIS A 205 -2.28 5.34 -21.41
C HIS A 205 -3.33 5.47 -22.51
N GLU A 206 -2.97 5.26 -23.78
CA GLU A 206 -3.88 5.39 -24.92
C GLU A 206 -5.13 4.50 -24.81
N LYS A 207 -4.99 3.31 -24.21
CA LYS A 207 -6.13 2.42 -23.97
C LYS A 207 -7.11 3.05 -22.99
N TYR A 208 -6.61 3.57 -21.88
CA TYR A 208 -7.47 4.10 -20.84
C TYR A 208 -7.99 5.49 -21.15
N ASP A 209 -7.29 6.31 -21.95
CA ASP A 209 -7.80 7.57 -22.46
C ASP A 209 -9.08 7.34 -23.27
N ARG A 210 -9.04 6.35 -24.19
CA ARG A 210 -10.23 5.96 -24.96
C ARG A 210 -11.38 5.47 -24.07
N LEU A 211 -11.10 4.67 -23.05
CA LEU A 211 -12.13 4.17 -22.12
C LEU A 211 -12.74 5.30 -21.28
N ILE A 212 -11.96 6.30 -20.91
CA ILE A 212 -12.42 7.50 -20.20
C ILE A 212 -13.33 8.31 -21.12
N GLU A 213 -12.92 8.57 -22.37
CA GLU A 213 -13.71 9.27 -23.37
C GLU A 213 -15.03 8.56 -23.69
N GLN A 214 -15.02 7.23 -23.70
CA GLN A 214 -16.21 6.39 -23.88
C GLN A 214 -17.13 6.35 -22.65
N GLY A 215 -16.77 7.03 -21.56
CA GLY A 215 -17.58 7.09 -20.35
C GLY A 215 -17.61 5.79 -19.53
N VAL A 216 -16.61 4.91 -19.69
CA VAL A 216 -16.50 3.68 -18.89
C VAL A 216 -16.34 4.02 -17.41
N PHE A 217 -15.66 5.12 -17.09
CA PHE A 217 -15.47 5.61 -15.73
C PHE A 217 -16.52 6.69 -15.41
N PRO A 218 -17.37 6.53 -14.39
CA PRO A 218 -18.30 7.56 -13.96
C PRO A 218 -17.62 8.90 -13.65
N ILE A 219 -16.44 8.88 -12.99
CA ILE A 219 -15.59 10.05 -12.85
C ILE A 219 -14.61 10.02 -14.03
N ALA A 220 -14.91 10.78 -15.09
CA ALA A 220 -14.24 10.72 -16.40
C ALA A 220 -12.85 11.37 -16.37
N ARG A 221 -11.94 10.80 -15.58
CA ARG A 221 -10.52 11.19 -15.54
C ARG A 221 -9.65 10.04 -15.04
N TRP A 222 -8.37 10.15 -15.27
CA TRP A 222 -7.37 9.38 -14.56
C TRP A 222 -7.44 9.67 -13.05
N GLY A 223 -7.33 8.62 -12.23
CA GLY A 223 -7.02 8.81 -10.82
C GLY A 223 -5.57 9.31 -10.66
N LYS A 224 -5.33 10.06 -9.59
CA LYS A 224 -3.99 10.52 -9.23
C LYS A 224 -3.48 9.76 -8.01
N PRO A 225 -2.16 9.62 -7.83
CA PRO A 225 -1.58 9.07 -6.61
C PRO A 225 -2.14 9.71 -5.33
N GLU A 226 -2.43 11.02 -5.37
CA GLU A 226 -3.02 11.79 -4.28
C GLU A 226 -4.44 11.35 -3.93
N ASP A 227 -5.25 10.89 -4.91
CA ASP A 227 -6.59 10.37 -4.63
C ASP A 227 -6.50 9.15 -3.70
N VAL A 228 -5.51 8.27 -3.95
CA VAL A 228 -5.26 7.08 -3.11
C VAL A 228 -4.67 7.47 -1.76
N ALA A 229 -3.72 8.41 -1.75
CA ALA A 229 -3.08 8.89 -0.52
C ALA A 229 -4.09 9.52 0.44
N ASN A 230 -5.05 10.29 -0.07
CA ASN A 230 -6.13 10.91 0.72
C ASN A 230 -7.05 9.84 1.35
N ALA A 231 -7.38 8.78 0.62
CA ALA A 231 -8.16 7.66 1.17
C ALA A 231 -7.40 6.96 2.29
N VAL A 232 -6.09 6.67 2.11
CA VAL A 232 -5.24 6.09 3.15
C VAL A 232 -5.17 7.01 4.36
N SER A 233 -4.95 8.31 4.18
CA SER A 233 -4.92 9.32 5.26
C SER A 233 -6.22 9.31 6.07
N ALA A 234 -7.37 9.26 5.42
CA ALA A 234 -8.66 9.18 6.08
C ALA A 234 -8.76 7.91 6.95
N LEU A 235 -8.41 6.74 6.40
CA LEU A 235 -8.49 5.44 7.09
C LEU A 235 -7.55 5.33 8.29
N VAL A 236 -6.36 5.95 8.24
CA VAL A 236 -5.44 5.96 9.39
C VAL A 236 -5.73 7.05 10.42
N SER A 237 -6.69 7.93 10.14
CA SER A 237 -7.12 8.97 11.08
C SER A 237 -7.96 8.38 12.23
N ASP A 238 -8.20 9.18 13.26
CA ASP A 238 -9.05 8.78 14.40
C ASP A 238 -10.56 8.84 14.09
N LYS A 239 -10.94 8.98 12.82
CA LYS A 239 -12.35 9.02 12.37
C LYS A 239 -12.95 7.64 12.10
N PHE A 240 -12.11 6.62 11.96
CA PHE A 240 -12.51 5.24 11.59
C PHE A 240 -12.26 4.22 12.70
N LEU A 241 -12.53 4.59 13.97
CA LEU A 241 -12.21 3.75 15.12
C LEU A 241 -13.11 2.51 15.29
N TYR A 242 -14.27 2.47 14.65
CA TYR A 242 -15.21 1.35 14.73
C TYR A 242 -15.40 0.66 13.37
N THR A 243 -14.34 0.68 12.53
CA THR A 243 -14.30 0.03 11.22
C THR A 243 -13.03 -0.80 11.07
N THR A 244 -13.16 -2.02 10.59
CA THR A 244 -12.05 -2.91 10.26
C THR A 244 -12.54 -3.99 9.28
N GLY A 245 -11.66 -4.47 8.39
CA GLY A 245 -12.01 -5.47 7.39
C GLY A 245 -12.78 -4.93 6.19
N ASP A 246 -12.98 -3.63 6.12
CA ASP A 246 -13.61 -2.91 5.03
C ASP A 246 -12.63 -2.58 3.90
N TYR A 247 -13.18 -2.19 2.77
CA TYR A 247 -12.40 -1.68 1.63
C TYR A 247 -13.00 -0.39 1.08
N VAL A 248 -12.13 0.42 0.46
CA VAL A 248 -12.52 1.64 -0.23
C VAL A 248 -12.03 1.55 -1.68
N ASP A 249 -12.97 1.57 -2.63
CA ASP A 249 -12.64 1.68 -4.05
C ASP A 249 -12.26 3.13 -4.39
N VAL A 250 -11.04 3.33 -4.89
CA VAL A 250 -10.52 4.63 -5.37
C VAL A 250 -10.30 4.48 -6.88
N ASP A 251 -11.39 4.34 -7.63
CA ASP A 251 -11.39 3.88 -9.01
C ASP A 251 -12.26 4.71 -9.96
N GLY A 252 -12.76 5.86 -9.50
CA GLY A 252 -13.65 6.70 -10.30
C GLY A 252 -15.02 6.09 -10.58
N GLY A 253 -15.43 5.08 -9.79
CA GLY A 253 -16.68 4.35 -9.96
C GLY A 253 -16.61 3.22 -11.00
N PHE A 254 -15.40 2.79 -11.39
CA PHE A 254 -15.20 1.71 -12.38
C PHE A 254 -15.84 0.38 -11.95
N HIS A 255 -15.90 0.10 -10.64
CA HIS A 255 -16.53 -1.10 -10.09
C HIS A 255 -18.05 -1.13 -10.22
N ILE A 256 -18.71 0.01 -10.48
CA ILE A 256 -20.16 0.11 -10.53
C ILE A 256 -20.68 -0.60 -11.79
N LYS A 257 -21.50 -1.64 -11.60
CA LYS A 257 -22.20 -2.27 -12.72
C LYS A 257 -23.27 -1.32 -13.24
N ARG A 258 -23.21 -0.98 -14.53
CA ARG A 258 -24.17 -0.10 -15.18
C ARG A 258 -24.96 -0.86 -16.25
N LEU A 259 -26.24 -0.49 -16.43
CA LEU A 259 -27.10 -0.99 -17.49
C LEU A 259 -26.74 -0.37 -18.84
#